data_7426bc24817f469d8b3b42edcd1d059e
#
_entry.id   7426bc24817f469d8b3b42edcd1d059e
#
_cell.length_a   1.000
_cell.length_b   1.000
_cell.length_c   1.000
_cell.angle_alpha   90.00
_cell.angle_beta   90.00
_cell.angle_gamma   90.00
#
_symmetry.space_group_name_H-M   'P 1'
#
loop_
_entity.id
_entity.type
_entity.pdbx_description
1 polymer ?
#
loop_
_entity_poly.entity_id
_entity_poly.type
_entity_poly.pdbx_seq_one_letter_code
_entity_poly.pdbx_strand_id
1 'polypeptide(L)'
;HFRVRVMETGSMEGIVPAPLPLDILYEDEDILVLNKPADMPVHPSIGNYTNTLANAAAFYFQQKNELCPFRCINRLDRDTSGALILAKNALSAAILSAQMRNREIRRTYLAVVCGVTPPSGTVSAPIGRVSDSVIQRQVDPEHGESAVTHYERLAVRNDHSLLEIHLETGRTHQIRVHMGYIGHPLPADYLYHPVYD
;
A
#
# COMPACT_ATOMS: atom_id res chain seq x y z
N HIS A 1 -8.45 -8.70 -38.55
CA HIS A 1 -7.65 -8.59 -37.31
C HIS A 1 -6.82 -7.32 -37.39
N PHE A 2 -6.96 -6.43 -36.42
CA PHE A 2 -6.12 -5.25 -36.26
C PHE A 2 -5.08 -5.56 -35.17
N ARG A 3 -3.80 -5.22 -35.43
CA ARG A 3 -2.76 -5.24 -34.40
C ARG A 3 -2.52 -3.80 -33.96
N VAL A 4 -2.84 -3.50 -32.72
CA VAL A 4 -2.55 -2.19 -32.10
C VAL A 4 -1.27 -2.33 -31.31
N ARG A 5 -0.29 -1.46 -31.59
CA ARG A 5 0.93 -1.34 -30.79
C ARG A 5 0.80 -0.11 -29.91
N VAL A 6 0.77 -0.31 -28.60
CA VAL A 6 0.86 0.78 -27.62
C VAL A 6 2.33 1.17 -27.52
N MET A 7 2.63 2.43 -27.87
CA MET A 7 3.99 2.96 -27.71
C MET A 7 4.05 3.78 -26.43
N GLU A 8 4.96 3.42 -25.53
CA GLU A 8 5.25 4.20 -24.35
C GLU A 8 6.12 5.40 -24.72
N THR A 9 5.65 6.59 -24.40
CA THR A 9 6.36 7.86 -24.63
C THR A 9 6.78 8.54 -23.33
N GLY A 10 6.41 7.96 -22.17
CA GLY A 10 6.71 8.52 -20.85
C GLY A 10 8.11 8.11 -20.36
N SER A 11 8.76 9.03 -19.67
CA SER A 11 10.01 8.79 -18.94
C SER A 11 9.70 8.66 -17.43
N MET A 12 10.65 8.13 -16.66
CA MET A 12 10.61 8.18 -15.19
C MET A 12 11.05 9.56 -14.68
N GLU A 13 10.41 10.64 -15.18
CA GLU A 13 10.79 12.00 -14.80
C GLU A 13 10.77 12.21 -13.29
N GLY A 14 11.88 12.72 -12.77
CA GLY A 14 12.04 13.00 -11.35
C GLY A 14 12.34 11.78 -10.46
N ILE A 15 12.40 10.56 -11.00
CA ILE A 15 12.81 9.36 -10.27
C ILE A 15 14.24 9.00 -10.63
N VAL A 16 15.14 9.14 -9.68
CA VAL A 16 16.56 8.78 -9.86
C VAL A 16 16.70 7.26 -9.72
N PRO A 17 17.21 6.53 -10.75
CA PRO A 17 17.48 5.10 -10.63
C PRO A 17 18.49 4.80 -9.52
N ALA A 18 18.20 3.83 -8.65
CA ALA A 18 19.09 3.41 -7.59
C ALA A 18 19.19 1.88 -7.53
N PRO A 19 20.40 1.31 -7.36
CA PRO A 19 20.62 -0.14 -7.34
C PRO A 19 20.19 -0.77 -6.00
N LEU A 20 18.90 -0.70 -5.73
CA LEU A 20 18.28 -1.32 -4.56
C LEU A 20 17.74 -2.70 -4.94
N PRO A 21 17.73 -3.66 -4.00
CA PRO A 21 17.21 -5.00 -4.26
C PRO A 21 15.71 -4.94 -4.54
N LEU A 22 15.26 -5.73 -5.52
CA LEU A 22 13.85 -6.00 -5.80
C LEU A 22 13.58 -7.48 -5.62
N ASP A 23 12.54 -7.79 -4.85
CA ASP A 23 11.99 -9.13 -4.74
C ASP A 23 10.80 -9.23 -5.70
N ILE A 24 11.02 -9.90 -6.86
CA ILE A 24 10.06 -10.02 -7.95
C ILE A 24 9.26 -11.29 -7.75
N LEU A 25 7.95 -11.17 -7.51
CA LEU A 25 7.03 -12.29 -7.39
C LEU A 25 6.52 -12.79 -8.74
N TYR A 26 6.31 -11.87 -9.69
CA TYR A 26 5.84 -12.17 -11.04
C TYR A 26 6.19 -11.04 -12.01
N GLU A 27 6.48 -11.37 -13.25
CA GLU A 27 6.66 -10.42 -14.34
C GLU A 27 6.19 -11.01 -15.66
N ASP A 28 5.52 -10.18 -16.48
CA ASP A 28 5.22 -10.43 -17.87
C ASP A 28 5.36 -9.13 -18.70
N GLU A 29 4.72 -9.08 -19.88
CA GLU A 29 4.75 -7.90 -20.77
C GLU A 29 3.94 -6.73 -20.20
N ASP A 30 2.98 -6.99 -19.32
CA ASP A 30 1.98 -6.05 -18.86
C ASP A 30 2.20 -5.59 -17.43
N ILE A 31 2.68 -6.46 -16.55
CA ILE A 31 2.79 -6.20 -15.12
C ILE A 31 4.13 -6.66 -14.53
N LEU A 32 4.51 -6.00 -13.46
CA LEU A 32 5.57 -6.43 -12.54
C LEU A 32 4.99 -6.45 -11.12
N VAL A 33 4.99 -7.62 -10.48
CA VAL A 33 4.53 -7.79 -9.10
C VAL A 33 5.74 -7.95 -8.18
N LEU A 34 5.82 -7.09 -7.19
CA LEU A 34 6.93 -7.01 -6.26
C LEU A 34 6.48 -7.35 -4.84
N ASN A 35 7.34 -8.03 -4.08
CA ASN A 35 7.23 -8.11 -2.63
C ASN A 35 7.99 -6.93 -2.01
N LYS A 36 7.27 -5.87 -1.68
CA LYS A 36 7.88 -4.69 -1.06
C LYS A 36 8.36 -5.02 0.36
N PRO A 37 9.63 -4.77 0.73
CA PRO A 37 10.06 -4.91 2.11
C PRO A 37 9.44 -3.82 3.00
N ALA A 38 9.48 -4.02 4.32
CA ALA A 38 9.27 -2.96 5.30
C ALA A 38 10.40 -1.92 5.22
N ASP A 39 10.19 -0.74 5.79
CA ASP A 39 11.12 0.41 5.81
C ASP A 39 11.50 0.93 4.41
N MET A 40 10.66 0.70 3.42
CA MET A 40 10.84 1.21 2.05
C MET A 40 9.60 1.99 1.59
N PRO A 41 9.68 3.30 1.40
CA PRO A 41 8.61 4.08 0.79
C PRO A 41 8.36 3.65 -0.67
N VAL A 42 7.13 3.75 -1.14
CA VAL A 42 6.80 3.43 -2.54
C VAL A 42 7.30 4.51 -3.50
N HIS A 43 7.07 5.78 -3.16
CA HIS A 43 7.45 6.94 -4.00
C HIS A 43 8.45 7.85 -3.30
N PRO A 44 9.29 8.57 -4.06
CA PRO A 44 10.12 9.63 -3.52
C PRO A 44 9.29 10.68 -2.77
N SER A 45 9.82 11.16 -1.67
CA SER A 45 9.23 12.19 -0.83
C SER A 45 10.33 12.97 -0.11
N ILE A 46 9.98 14.02 0.63
CA ILE A 46 10.93 14.78 1.43
C ILE A 46 11.69 13.82 2.38
N GLY A 47 13.01 13.82 2.27
CA GLY A 47 13.91 12.94 3.04
C GLY A 47 14.09 11.52 2.48
N ASN A 48 13.35 11.14 1.41
CA ASN A 48 13.43 9.83 0.76
C ASN A 48 13.52 10.03 -0.76
N TYR A 49 14.69 10.41 -1.27
CA TYR A 49 14.85 10.75 -2.68
C TYR A 49 15.34 9.59 -3.54
N THR A 50 16.12 8.66 -2.97
CA THR A 50 16.78 7.58 -3.71
C THR A 50 16.63 6.19 -3.06
N ASN A 51 15.86 6.08 -1.99
CA ASN A 51 15.66 4.87 -1.18
C ASN A 51 14.23 4.31 -1.28
N THR A 52 13.56 4.53 -2.41
CA THR A 52 12.18 4.12 -2.60
C THR A 52 12.04 2.97 -3.59
N LEU A 53 10.89 2.28 -3.55
CA LEU A 53 10.58 1.23 -4.53
C LEU A 53 10.59 1.75 -5.97
N ALA A 54 10.17 3.01 -6.18
CA ALA A 54 10.22 3.65 -7.48
C ALA A 54 11.65 3.81 -8.00
N ASN A 55 12.63 4.15 -7.13
CA ASN A 55 14.03 4.24 -7.51
C ASN A 55 14.61 2.87 -7.89
N ALA A 56 14.26 1.81 -7.13
CA ALA A 56 14.67 0.44 -7.42
C ALA A 56 14.08 -0.06 -8.75
N ALA A 57 12.79 0.18 -8.99
CA ALA A 57 12.13 -0.20 -10.24
C ALA A 57 12.70 0.58 -11.44
N ALA A 58 13.01 1.88 -11.28
CA ALA A 58 13.66 2.67 -12.32
C ALA A 58 15.01 2.09 -12.73
N PHE A 59 15.82 1.69 -11.76
CA PHE A 59 17.10 1.02 -12.03
C PHE A 59 16.91 -0.33 -12.73
N TYR A 60 15.95 -1.12 -12.29
CA TYR A 60 15.63 -2.43 -12.87
C TYR A 60 15.24 -2.29 -14.35
N PHE A 61 14.33 -1.39 -14.71
CA PHE A 61 13.92 -1.16 -16.09
C PHE A 61 15.04 -0.56 -16.93
N GLN A 62 15.87 0.31 -16.35
CA GLN A 62 17.06 0.84 -17.03
C GLN A 62 18.03 -0.27 -17.44
N GLN A 63 18.28 -1.26 -16.55
CA GLN A 63 19.16 -2.41 -16.86
C GLN A 63 18.59 -3.30 -17.98
N LYS A 64 17.27 -3.34 -18.12
CA LYS A 64 16.58 -4.07 -19.20
C LYS A 64 16.44 -3.27 -20.50
N ASN A 65 16.87 -2.02 -20.54
CA ASN A 65 16.61 -1.06 -21.62
C ASN A 65 15.11 -0.90 -21.92
N GLU A 66 14.26 -1.02 -20.90
CA GLU A 66 12.83 -0.82 -20.99
C GLU A 66 12.45 0.61 -20.57
N LEU A 67 11.66 1.29 -21.41
CA LEU A 67 11.05 2.58 -21.07
C LEU A 67 9.71 2.29 -20.35
N CYS A 68 9.74 2.24 -19.05
CA CYS A 68 8.56 1.94 -18.23
C CYS A 68 8.39 2.99 -17.12
N PRO A 69 7.50 3.98 -17.28
CA PRO A 69 7.15 4.90 -16.20
C PRO A 69 6.60 4.15 -15.00
N PHE A 70 6.89 4.66 -13.78
CA PHE A 70 6.46 4.03 -12.54
C PHE A 70 4.94 4.19 -12.33
N ARG A 71 4.16 3.17 -12.67
CA ARG A 71 2.70 3.12 -12.55
C ARG A 71 2.27 2.11 -11.51
N CYS A 72 2.21 2.54 -10.28
CA CYS A 72 1.82 1.72 -9.15
C CYS A 72 0.29 1.60 -9.06
N ILE A 73 -0.24 0.40 -9.06
CA ILE A 73 -1.68 0.11 -9.02
C ILE A 73 -2.23 0.15 -7.60
N ASN A 74 -1.45 -0.33 -6.63
CA ASN A 74 -1.77 -0.27 -5.20
C ASN A 74 -0.60 0.32 -4.44
N ARG A 75 -0.88 0.88 -3.27
CA ARG A 75 0.14 1.46 -2.39
C ARG A 75 0.18 0.69 -1.08
N LEU A 76 1.37 0.61 -0.52
CA LEU A 76 1.62 0.14 0.84
C LEU A 76 2.33 1.25 1.60
N ASP A 77 2.09 1.34 2.90
CA ASP A 77 2.83 2.25 3.77
C ASP A 77 4.32 1.88 3.82
N ARG A 78 5.18 2.79 4.26
CA ARG A 78 6.62 2.56 4.33
C ARG A 78 6.96 1.24 5.04
N ASP A 79 6.36 1.03 6.21
CA ASP A 79 6.67 -0.10 7.09
C ASP A 79 5.78 -1.34 6.83
N THR A 80 4.86 -1.26 5.87
CA THR A 80 4.06 -2.40 5.41
C THR A 80 4.82 -3.16 4.33
N SER A 81 4.99 -4.46 4.51
CA SER A 81 5.54 -5.37 3.50
C SER A 81 4.43 -6.06 2.70
N GLY A 82 4.78 -6.62 1.54
CA GLY A 82 3.89 -7.47 0.76
C GLY A 82 3.73 -7.06 -0.71
N ALA A 83 2.72 -7.65 -1.35
CA ALA A 83 2.52 -7.58 -2.79
C ALA A 83 2.12 -6.18 -3.29
N LEU A 84 2.83 -5.72 -4.31
CA LEU A 84 2.60 -4.45 -4.98
C LEU A 84 2.69 -4.66 -6.50
N ILE A 85 1.71 -4.11 -7.23
CA ILE A 85 1.60 -4.27 -8.68
C ILE A 85 2.03 -2.98 -9.36
N LEU A 86 2.98 -3.10 -10.28
CA LEU A 86 3.31 -2.06 -11.24
C LEU A 86 2.77 -2.46 -12.62
N ALA A 87 2.10 -1.52 -13.31
CA ALA A 87 1.73 -1.70 -14.70
C ALA A 87 2.88 -1.22 -15.61
N LYS A 88 3.33 -2.07 -16.53
CA LYS A 88 4.46 -1.78 -17.43
C LYS A 88 4.07 -0.87 -18.59
N ASN A 89 2.79 -0.77 -18.91
CA ASN A 89 2.28 0.09 -19.98
C ASN A 89 0.99 0.82 -19.58
N ALA A 90 0.60 1.83 -20.34
CA ALA A 90 -0.56 2.67 -20.05
C ALA A 90 -1.90 1.92 -20.15
N LEU A 91 -2.01 0.94 -21.04
CA LEU A 91 -3.23 0.14 -21.20
C LEU A 91 -3.46 -0.75 -19.98
N SER A 92 -2.44 -1.48 -19.56
CA SER A 92 -2.48 -2.32 -18.36
C SER A 92 -2.76 -1.48 -17.10
N ALA A 93 -2.18 -0.27 -17.01
CA ALA A 93 -2.46 0.66 -15.93
C ALA A 93 -3.94 1.09 -15.90
N ALA A 94 -4.53 1.39 -17.06
CA ALA A 94 -5.94 1.78 -17.16
C ALA A 94 -6.87 0.63 -16.75
N ILE A 95 -6.61 -0.58 -17.24
CA ILE A 95 -7.40 -1.79 -16.95
C ILE A 95 -7.32 -2.12 -15.46
N LEU A 96 -6.11 -2.25 -14.91
CA LEU A 96 -5.91 -2.60 -13.50
C LEU A 96 -6.45 -1.53 -12.55
N SER A 97 -6.33 -0.25 -12.93
CA SER A 97 -6.94 0.83 -12.14
C SER A 97 -8.47 0.78 -12.15
N ALA A 98 -9.09 0.37 -13.27
CA ALA A 98 -10.53 0.15 -13.33
C ALA A 98 -10.94 -1.04 -12.46
N GLN A 99 -10.25 -2.17 -12.56
CA GLN A 99 -10.50 -3.36 -11.71
C GLN A 99 -10.32 -3.04 -10.21
N MET A 100 -9.33 -2.23 -9.87
CA MET A 100 -9.13 -1.79 -8.47
C MET A 100 -10.31 -0.92 -7.98
N ARG A 101 -10.80 0.02 -8.81
CA ARG A 101 -11.97 0.84 -8.46
C ARG A 101 -13.25 0.01 -8.34
N ASN A 102 -13.41 -0.99 -9.20
CA ASN A 102 -14.55 -1.91 -9.18
C ASN A 102 -14.44 -2.99 -8.10
N ARG A 103 -13.35 -2.99 -7.31
CA ARG A 103 -13.08 -4.00 -6.27
C ARG A 103 -12.92 -5.43 -6.81
N GLU A 104 -12.55 -5.58 -8.07
CA GLU A 104 -12.26 -6.87 -8.70
C GLU A 104 -10.89 -7.40 -8.20
N ILE A 105 -9.92 -6.50 -7.97
CA ILE A 105 -8.66 -6.81 -7.30
C ILE A 105 -8.89 -6.71 -5.79
N ARG A 106 -8.86 -7.87 -5.12
CA ARG A 106 -9.03 -7.96 -3.67
C ARG A 106 -7.69 -7.81 -2.96
N ARG A 107 -7.71 -7.09 -1.85
CA ARG A 107 -6.53 -6.85 -1.01
C ARG A 107 -6.74 -7.52 0.34
N THR A 108 -5.88 -8.51 0.62
CA THR A 108 -5.86 -9.20 1.91
C THR A 108 -4.58 -8.85 2.64
N TYR A 109 -4.71 -8.53 3.91
CA TYR A 109 -3.59 -8.19 4.78
C TYR A 109 -3.58 -9.10 6.00
N LEU A 110 -2.39 -9.34 6.54
CA LEU A 110 -2.22 -9.90 7.86
C LEU A 110 -1.72 -8.81 8.79
N ALA A 111 -2.33 -8.69 9.96
CA ALA A 111 -1.90 -7.75 10.99
C ALA A 111 -1.90 -8.41 12.36
N VAL A 112 -0.87 -8.12 13.13
CA VAL A 112 -0.87 -8.39 14.58
C VAL A 112 -1.35 -7.13 15.28
N VAL A 113 -2.30 -7.27 16.21
CA VAL A 113 -2.83 -6.16 17.00
C VAL A 113 -2.79 -6.49 18.48
N CYS A 114 -2.71 -5.47 19.33
CA CYS A 114 -2.74 -5.61 20.80
C CYS A 114 -4.12 -6.03 21.31
N GLY A 115 -4.14 -6.89 22.31
CA GLY A 115 -5.36 -7.39 22.94
C GLY A 115 -6.05 -8.50 22.17
N VAL A 116 -7.14 -8.98 22.73
CA VAL A 116 -7.99 -10.02 22.15
C VAL A 116 -9.20 -9.38 21.50
N THR A 117 -9.16 -9.30 20.15
CA THR A 117 -10.30 -8.76 19.37
C THR A 117 -11.50 -9.72 19.41
N PRO A 118 -12.71 -9.28 19.07
CA PRO A 118 -13.79 -10.17 18.66
C PRO A 118 -13.36 -11.11 17.52
N PRO A 119 -14.02 -12.28 17.32
CA PRO A 119 -13.66 -13.23 16.26
C PRO A 119 -13.67 -12.62 14.85
N SER A 120 -14.58 -11.69 14.60
CA SER A 120 -14.67 -10.92 13.35
C SER A 120 -15.31 -9.56 13.60
N GLY A 121 -15.13 -8.64 12.68
CA GLY A 121 -15.76 -7.34 12.77
C GLY A 121 -15.58 -6.48 11.52
N THR A 122 -16.34 -5.38 11.50
CA THR A 122 -16.25 -4.35 10.47
C THR A 122 -16.10 -2.99 11.14
N VAL A 123 -15.06 -2.26 10.73
CA VAL A 123 -14.87 -0.87 11.13
C VAL A 123 -15.23 0.01 9.94
N SER A 124 -16.32 0.78 10.09
CA SER A 124 -16.77 1.75 9.10
C SER A 124 -16.69 3.13 9.73
N ALA A 125 -15.56 3.80 9.54
CA ALA A 125 -15.28 5.09 10.14
C ALA A 125 -14.47 5.95 9.16
N PRO A 126 -14.93 7.16 8.80
CA PRO A 126 -14.22 8.03 7.87
C PRO A 126 -12.85 8.43 8.41
N ILE A 127 -11.86 8.53 7.51
CA ILE A 127 -10.48 8.87 7.87
C ILE A 127 -10.11 10.22 7.28
N GLY A 128 -9.67 11.14 8.13
CA GLY A 128 -9.15 12.45 7.80
C GLY A 128 -7.68 12.63 8.19
N ARG A 129 -7.13 13.77 7.83
CA ARG A 129 -5.78 14.18 8.24
C ARG A 129 -5.88 14.91 9.58
N VAL A 130 -4.94 14.67 10.48
CA VAL A 130 -4.77 15.49 11.68
C VAL A 130 -4.29 16.89 11.27
N SER A 131 -4.91 17.96 11.81
CA SER A 131 -4.71 19.35 11.38
C SER A 131 -3.25 19.77 11.35
N ASP A 132 -2.47 19.40 12.36
CA ASP A 132 -1.09 19.82 12.56
C ASP A 132 -0.06 18.76 12.14
N SER A 133 -0.49 17.73 11.41
CA SER A 133 0.40 16.66 10.96
C SER A 133 0.34 16.43 9.46
N VAL A 134 1.52 16.34 8.84
CA VAL A 134 1.65 15.99 7.42
C VAL A 134 1.36 14.50 7.18
N ILE A 135 1.67 13.65 8.13
CA ILE A 135 1.63 12.18 7.97
C ILE A 135 0.48 11.52 8.73
N GLN A 136 0.11 12.04 9.90
CA GLN A 136 -0.85 11.39 10.80
C GLN A 136 -2.29 11.50 10.28
N ARG A 137 -3.05 10.46 10.52
CA ARG A 137 -4.47 10.33 10.16
C ARG A 137 -5.28 10.03 11.42
N GLN A 138 -6.57 10.33 11.38
CA GLN A 138 -7.51 10.04 12.48
C GLN A 138 -8.87 9.67 11.92
N VAL A 139 -9.72 9.07 12.73
CA VAL A 139 -11.14 8.99 12.42
C VAL A 139 -11.72 10.40 12.49
N ASP A 140 -12.35 10.83 11.40
CA ASP A 140 -12.93 12.16 11.26
C ASP A 140 -14.33 12.02 10.63
N PRO A 141 -15.38 11.99 11.46
CA PRO A 141 -16.76 11.82 11.00
C PRO A 141 -17.28 12.97 10.14
N GLU A 142 -16.73 14.19 10.28
CA GLU A 142 -17.23 15.37 9.61
C GLU A 142 -16.56 15.63 8.25
N HIS A 143 -15.24 15.44 8.17
CA HIS A 143 -14.46 15.82 6.99
C HIS A 143 -13.65 14.65 6.41
N GLY A 144 -13.68 13.47 7.06
CA GLY A 144 -12.94 12.29 6.62
C GLY A 144 -13.52 11.65 5.37
N GLU A 145 -12.65 10.99 4.62
CA GLU A 145 -13.06 10.17 3.49
C GLU A 145 -13.56 8.80 3.98
N SER A 146 -14.66 8.31 3.39
CA SER A 146 -15.22 6.98 3.71
C SER A 146 -14.15 5.90 3.71
N ALA A 147 -14.11 5.12 4.79
CA ALA A 147 -13.18 4.01 4.97
C ALA A 147 -13.88 2.83 5.63
N VAL A 148 -13.69 1.62 5.06
CA VAL A 148 -14.29 0.38 5.55
C VAL A 148 -13.24 -0.72 5.58
N THR A 149 -13.08 -1.34 6.75
CA THR A 149 -12.14 -2.42 7.04
C THR A 149 -12.90 -3.59 7.65
N HIS A 150 -12.80 -4.77 7.05
CA HIS A 150 -13.30 -6.02 7.61
C HIS A 150 -12.13 -6.82 8.17
N TYR A 151 -12.33 -7.51 9.28
CA TYR A 151 -11.31 -8.40 9.83
C TYR A 151 -11.91 -9.71 10.35
N GLU A 152 -11.09 -10.74 10.31
CA GLU A 152 -11.31 -12.04 10.93
C GLU A 152 -10.08 -12.39 11.77
N ARG A 153 -10.31 -12.81 13.02
CA ARG A 153 -9.23 -13.21 13.92
C ARG A 153 -8.82 -14.64 13.67
N LEU A 154 -7.61 -14.83 13.21
CA LEU A 154 -7.05 -16.15 12.92
C LEU A 154 -6.48 -16.85 14.16
N ALA A 155 -5.86 -16.08 15.08
CA ALA A 155 -5.22 -16.63 16.26
C ALA A 155 -5.09 -15.59 17.37
N VAL A 156 -4.88 -16.09 18.61
CA VAL A 156 -4.53 -15.28 19.78
C VAL A 156 -3.29 -15.87 20.45
N ARG A 157 -2.32 -15.02 20.77
CA ARG A 157 -1.15 -15.42 21.55
C ARG A 157 -0.60 -14.23 22.33
N ASN A 158 -0.27 -14.44 23.62
CA ASN A 158 0.37 -13.42 24.48
C ASN A 158 -0.36 -12.08 24.45
N ASP A 159 -1.68 -12.11 24.62
CA ASP A 159 -2.53 -10.91 24.56
C ASP A 159 -2.42 -10.11 23.25
N HIS A 160 -2.15 -10.79 22.14
CA HIS A 160 -2.20 -10.23 20.78
C HIS A 160 -3.08 -11.09 19.90
N SER A 161 -3.78 -10.45 18.96
CA SER A 161 -4.56 -11.11 17.92
C SER A 161 -3.86 -11.03 16.58
N LEU A 162 -3.81 -12.16 15.85
CA LEU A 162 -3.48 -12.19 14.43
C LEU A 162 -4.79 -12.07 13.65
N LEU A 163 -4.87 -11.07 12.78
CA LEU A 163 -6.04 -10.78 11.96
C LEU A 163 -5.75 -10.97 10.48
N GLU A 164 -6.69 -11.57 9.77
CA GLU A 164 -6.84 -11.41 8.33
C GLU A 164 -7.76 -10.22 8.07
N ILE A 165 -7.34 -9.30 7.20
CA ILE A 165 -8.01 -8.03 6.98
C ILE A 165 -8.31 -7.84 5.50
N HIS A 166 -9.56 -7.47 5.19
CA HIS A 166 -10.03 -7.13 3.86
C HIS A 166 -10.48 -5.67 3.80
N LEU A 167 -9.97 -4.94 2.80
CA LEU A 167 -10.25 -3.53 2.63
C LEU A 167 -11.22 -3.27 1.48
N GLU A 168 -12.35 -2.57 1.74
CA GLU A 168 -13.18 -2.01 0.68
C GLU A 168 -12.59 -0.71 0.12
N THR A 169 -11.91 0.05 0.93
CA THR A 169 -11.27 1.33 0.61
C THR A 169 -9.76 1.24 0.84
N GLY A 170 -8.99 2.23 0.43
CA GLY A 170 -7.52 2.23 0.60
C GLY A 170 -7.01 3.59 1.05
N ARG A 171 -7.44 4.07 2.21
CA ARG A 171 -6.97 5.34 2.79
C ARG A 171 -5.58 5.17 3.40
N THR A 172 -4.84 6.25 3.43
CA THR A 172 -3.52 6.26 4.08
C THR A 172 -3.65 5.81 5.53
N HIS A 173 -2.81 4.86 5.96
CA HIS A 173 -2.78 4.29 7.30
C HIS A 173 -4.10 3.64 7.75
N GLN A 174 -4.99 3.26 6.84
CA GLN A 174 -6.36 2.84 7.18
C GLN A 174 -6.42 1.74 8.24
N ILE A 175 -5.67 0.65 8.07
CA ILE A 175 -5.67 -0.47 9.05
C ILE A 175 -5.18 0.04 10.41
N ARG A 176 -4.12 0.81 10.44
CA ARG A 176 -3.49 1.35 11.66
C ARG A 176 -4.44 2.25 12.42
N VAL A 177 -5.11 3.18 11.72
CA VAL A 177 -6.10 4.10 12.29
C VAL A 177 -7.33 3.34 12.81
N HIS A 178 -7.87 2.43 12.01
CA HIS A 178 -9.07 1.68 12.39
C HIS A 178 -8.83 0.74 13.56
N MET A 179 -7.70 0.05 13.59
CA MET A 179 -7.37 -0.84 14.71
C MET A 179 -7.11 -0.05 15.98
N GLY A 180 -6.42 1.08 15.91
CA GLY A 180 -6.25 2.00 17.04
C GLY A 180 -7.59 2.55 17.52
N TYR A 181 -8.48 2.96 16.62
CA TYR A 181 -9.82 3.49 16.94
C TYR A 181 -10.70 2.52 17.73
N ILE A 182 -10.63 1.22 17.40
CA ILE A 182 -11.37 0.19 18.14
C ILE A 182 -10.64 -0.36 19.39
N GLY A 183 -9.52 0.27 19.78
CA GLY A 183 -8.76 -0.10 20.99
C GLY A 183 -7.78 -1.27 20.82
N HIS A 184 -7.49 -1.67 19.59
CA HIS A 184 -6.56 -2.75 19.25
C HIS A 184 -5.44 -2.28 18.34
N PRO A 185 -4.58 -1.32 18.77
CA PRO A 185 -3.52 -0.77 17.92
C PRO A 185 -2.51 -1.86 17.52
N LEU A 186 -1.78 -1.61 16.43
CA LEU A 186 -0.66 -2.47 16.06
C LEU A 186 0.47 -2.29 17.09
N PRO A 187 1.15 -3.37 17.51
CA PRO A 187 2.28 -3.26 18.42
C PRO A 187 3.42 -2.47 17.76
N ALA A 188 4.09 -1.64 18.55
CA ALA A 188 5.19 -0.76 18.11
C ALA A 188 4.81 0.27 17.02
N ASP A 189 3.54 0.56 16.82
CA ASP A 189 3.10 1.62 15.92
C ASP A 189 3.30 2.99 16.60
N TYR A 190 4.40 3.65 16.26
CA TYR A 190 4.80 4.93 16.87
C TYR A 190 3.85 6.11 16.59
N LEU A 191 2.89 5.96 15.66
CA LEU A 191 1.92 7.01 15.34
C LEU A 191 0.55 6.79 16.01
N TYR A 192 0.17 5.52 16.26
CA TYR A 192 -1.20 5.17 16.63
C TYR A 192 -1.30 4.30 17.88
N HIS A 193 -0.17 3.89 18.45
CA HIS A 193 -0.16 3.14 19.69
C HIS A 193 -0.04 4.09 20.89
N PRO A 194 -0.98 4.07 21.84
CA PRO A 194 -1.06 5.07 22.93
C PRO A 194 0.14 5.11 23.88
N VAL A 195 1.02 4.10 23.86
CA VAL A 195 2.25 4.09 24.67
C VAL A 195 3.32 5.04 24.12
N TYR A 196 3.18 5.49 22.89
CA TYR A 196 4.14 6.38 22.23
C TYR A 196 3.63 7.82 22.07
N ASP A 197 2.45 8.13 22.65
CA ASP A 197 1.88 9.47 22.71
C ASP A 197 2.53 10.33 23.82
#